data_18555d582f6b48afc35e60ff1e6c90de
#
_entry.id   18555d582f6b48afc35e60ff1e6c90de
#
_cell.length_a   1.000
_cell.length_b   1.000
_cell.length_c   1.000
_cell.angle_alpha   90.00
_cell.angle_beta   90.00
_cell.angle_gamma   90.00
#
_symmetry.space_group_name_H-M   'P 1'
#
loop_
_entity.id
_entity.type
_entity.pdbx_description
1 polymer ?
#
loop_
_entity_poly.entity_id
_entity_poly.type
_entity_poly.pdbx_seq_one_letter_code
_entity_poly.pdbx_strand_id
1 'polypeptide(L)'
;MEAVAKLYRFIMDNHRPFVPVSVNLSAVDFEVMDPFSFMEELIEKYQVPRNFFHIEITESALKKNEGRLKQEIEKFRKAGYECWLDDFGSGYSSLNVLKTYRFDTLKLDMAFQRNQNDQGRKIMSSIIFMAKKLGIHTLAEGVETRAQAELLKSMGCEKIQGWYYGKALPYEESYQYCLQRHLAVETPMENAFYEKVGLANVIGDTPMSLFLYDGENIAILLENEASRREAAALKATYEDEGGMRLVKLDLPVMQQFHELLDTSAKGGRKESMNYLFHGQYVRCTLQVLAKDDYGYAGKMEYYLISAGGDKKETHRMDKLLRHLFIVYDGLYVIRKKEGLVEVAESMNRVARTGETVPLGRFLKLGDFMHPED
;
A
#
# COMPACT_ATOMS: atom_id res chain seq x y z
N MET A 1 -10.66 -24.02 -18.81
CA MET A 1 -9.23 -23.84 -19.16
C MET A 1 -9.00 -23.74 -20.67
N GLU A 2 -9.31 -24.74 -21.50
CA GLU A 2 -9.00 -24.67 -22.96
C GLU A 2 -9.70 -23.52 -23.69
N ALA A 3 -10.96 -23.19 -23.36
CA ALA A 3 -11.67 -22.04 -23.92
C ALA A 3 -10.94 -20.70 -23.63
N VAL A 4 -10.36 -20.58 -22.45
CA VAL A 4 -9.60 -19.39 -22.01
C VAL A 4 -8.27 -19.31 -22.76
N ALA A 5 -7.58 -20.43 -22.96
CA ALA A 5 -6.36 -20.46 -23.76
C ALA A 5 -6.61 -20.09 -25.24
N LYS A 6 -7.73 -20.52 -25.81
CA LYS A 6 -8.19 -20.09 -27.14
C LYS A 6 -8.52 -18.60 -27.19
N LEU A 7 -9.15 -18.08 -26.13
CA LEU A 7 -9.44 -16.64 -26.00
C LEU A 7 -8.14 -15.82 -26.00
N TYR A 8 -7.11 -16.27 -25.26
CA TYR A 8 -5.81 -15.61 -25.27
C TYR A 8 -5.25 -15.49 -26.69
N ARG A 9 -5.24 -16.60 -27.47
CA ARG A 9 -4.78 -16.55 -28.85
C ARG A 9 -5.57 -15.56 -29.70
N PHE A 10 -6.90 -15.57 -29.58
CA PHE A 10 -7.76 -14.60 -30.26
C PHE A 10 -7.41 -13.15 -29.88
N ILE A 11 -7.17 -12.85 -28.62
CA ILE A 11 -6.76 -11.53 -28.13
C ILE A 11 -5.44 -11.11 -28.78
N MET A 12 -4.44 -11.99 -28.77
CA MET A 12 -3.11 -11.71 -29.31
C MET A 12 -3.13 -11.55 -30.84
N ASP A 13 -3.86 -12.39 -31.56
CA ASP A 13 -4.00 -12.32 -33.02
C ASP A 13 -4.69 -11.01 -33.47
N ASN A 14 -5.49 -10.39 -32.59
CA ASN A 14 -6.15 -9.11 -32.83
C ASN A 14 -5.41 -7.91 -32.21
N HIS A 15 -4.19 -8.09 -31.70
CA HIS A 15 -3.36 -7.04 -31.08
C HIS A 15 -4.09 -6.26 -29.95
N ARG A 16 -4.91 -6.97 -29.17
CA ARG A 16 -5.67 -6.36 -28.06
C ARG A 16 -4.90 -6.54 -26.75
N PRO A 17 -5.05 -5.60 -25.80
CA PRO A 17 -4.51 -5.80 -24.45
C PRO A 17 -5.24 -6.96 -23.76
N PHE A 18 -4.53 -7.70 -22.94
CA PHE A 18 -5.10 -8.78 -22.16
C PHE A 18 -4.97 -8.51 -20.65
N VAL A 19 -5.90 -9.07 -19.89
CA VAL A 19 -5.83 -9.16 -18.43
C VAL A 19 -5.73 -10.63 -18.04
N PRO A 20 -5.03 -10.95 -16.95
CA PRO A 20 -5.02 -12.30 -16.42
C PRO A 20 -6.44 -12.80 -16.12
N VAL A 21 -6.65 -14.09 -16.26
CA VAL A 21 -7.94 -14.74 -16.03
C VAL A 21 -7.79 -15.79 -14.94
N SER A 22 -8.65 -15.75 -13.96
CA SER A 22 -8.69 -16.77 -12.92
C SER A 22 -9.48 -18.01 -13.35
N VAL A 23 -9.01 -19.17 -12.92
CA VAL A 23 -9.61 -20.47 -13.19
C VAL A 23 -9.84 -21.22 -11.89
N ASN A 24 -11.10 -21.55 -11.63
CA ASN A 24 -11.47 -22.34 -10.46
C ASN A 24 -11.03 -23.79 -10.59
N LEU A 25 -10.38 -24.31 -9.54
CA LEU A 25 -10.07 -25.73 -9.36
C LEU A 25 -10.78 -26.26 -8.11
N SER A 26 -11.66 -27.22 -8.30
CA SER A 26 -12.35 -27.90 -7.22
C SER A 26 -11.57 -29.13 -6.73
N ALA A 27 -11.94 -29.66 -5.56
CA ALA A 27 -11.38 -30.90 -5.05
C ALA A 27 -11.56 -32.07 -6.05
N VAL A 28 -12.65 -32.08 -6.80
CA VAL A 28 -12.95 -33.14 -7.80
C VAL A 28 -11.96 -33.08 -8.95
N ASP A 29 -11.57 -31.88 -9.40
CA ASP A 29 -10.59 -31.75 -10.49
C ASP A 29 -9.25 -32.43 -10.13
N PHE A 30 -8.81 -32.27 -8.89
CA PHE A 30 -7.59 -32.94 -8.39
C PHE A 30 -7.75 -34.45 -8.17
N GLU A 31 -9.00 -34.96 -8.07
CA GLU A 31 -9.26 -36.40 -7.95
C GLU A 31 -9.28 -37.11 -9.32
N VAL A 32 -9.86 -36.46 -10.34
CA VAL A 32 -10.14 -37.09 -11.64
C VAL A 32 -9.06 -36.84 -12.67
N MET A 33 -8.21 -35.83 -12.48
CA MET A 33 -7.14 -35.48 -13.43
C MET A 33 -5.92 -34.92 -12.71
N ASP A 34 -4.84 -34.66 -13.46
CA ASP A 34 -3.73 -33.82 -13.03
C ASP A 34 -3.91 -32.41 -13.62
N PRO A 35 -4.45 -31.43 -12.85
CA PRO A 35 -4.75 -30.12 -13.37
C PRO A 35 -3.48 -29.34 -13.78
N PHE A 36 -2.35 -29.60 -13.09
CA PHE A 36 -1.08 -28.97 -13.41
C PHE A 36 -0.57 -29.39 -14.77
N SER A 37 -0.45 -30.69 -15.02
CA SER A 37 -0.01 -31.21 -16.32
C SER A 37 -0.92 -30.77 -17.46
N PHE A 38 -2.23 -30.80 -17.24
CA PHE A 38 -3.19 -30.33 -18.22
C PHE A 38 -3.04 -28.83 -18.54
N MET A 39 -2.77 -28.00 -17.54
CA MET A 39 -2.54 -26.57 -17.74
C MET A 39 -1.25 -26.33 -18.54
N GLU A 40 -0.17 -27.05 -18.21
CA GLU A 40 1.10 -26.94 -18.94
C GLU A 40 0.96 -27.35 -20.42
N GLU A 41 0.19 -28.42 -20.72
CA GLU A 41 -0.15 -28.81 -22.10
C GLU A 41 -0.90 -27.69 -22.86
N LEU A 42 -1.83 -27.01 -22.20
CA LEU A 42 -2.55 -25.88 -22.81
C LEU A 42 -1.66 -24.68 -23.05
N ILE A 43 -0.77 -24.37 -22.11
CA ILE A 43 0.21 -23.30 -22.24
C ILE A 43 1.14 -23.56 -23.42
N GLU A 44 1.67 -24.77 -23.53
CA GLU A 44 2.54 -25.14 -24.66
C GLU A 44 1.78 -25.10 -25.99
N LYS A 45 0.60 -25.72 -26.03
CA LYS A 45 -0.24 -25.80 -27.23
C LYS A 45 -0.66 -24.45 -27.78
N TYR A 46 -1.05 -23.52 -26.91
CA TYR A 46 -1.61 -22.22 -27.29
C TYR A 46 -0.60 -21.07 -27.13
N GLN A 47 0.63 -21.34 -26.67
CA GLN A 47 1.68 -20.36 -26.43
C GLN A 47 1.20 -19.25 -25.47
N VAL A 48 0.54 -19.66 -24.37
CA VAL A 48 0.01 -18.75 -23.36
C VAL A 48 1.07 -18.52 -22.28
N PRO A 49 1.36 -17.30 -21.83
CA PRO A 49 2.26 -17.09 -20.70
C PRO A 49 1.57 -17.54 -19.39
N ARG A 50 2.33 -18.10 -18.45
CA ARG A 50 1.78 -18.62 -17.18
C ARG A 50 1.08 -17.55 -16.34
N ASN A 51 1.58 -16.33 -16.35
CA ASN A 51 0.98 -15.19 -15.64
C ASN A 51 -0.37 -14.74 -16.23
N PHE A 52 -0.83 -15.35 -17.33
CA PHE A 52 -2.19 -15.15 -17.81
C PHE A 52 -3.23 -15.91 -17.01
N PHE A 53 -2.82 -16.96 -16.31
CA PHE A 53 -3.72 -17.77 -15.49
C PHE A 53 -3.46 -17.58 -14.00
N HIS A 54 -4.53 -17.26 -13.27
CA HIS A 54 -4.56 -17.34 -11.81
C HIS A 54 -5.37 -18.57 -11.41
N ILE A 55 -4.90 -19.32 -10.42
CA ILE A 55 -5.54 -20.56 -9.98
C ILE A 55 -6.34 -20.28 -8.72
N GLU A 56 -7.66 -20.38 -8.80
CA GLU A 56 -8.56 -20.20 -7.67
C GLU A 56 -8.92 -21.54 -7.03
N ILE A 57 -8.75 -21.63 -5.71
CA ILE A 57 -9.06 -22.83 -4.92
C ILE A 57 -9.87 -22.41 -3.71
N THR A 58 -11.07 -22.98 -3.57
CA THR A 58 -11.95 -22.65 -2.45
C THR A 58 -11.47 -23.25 -1.13
N GLU A 59 -11.78 -22.59 0.00
CA GLU A 59 -11.49 -23.11 1.34
C GLU A 59 -12.03 -24.53 1.56
N SER A 60 -13.22 -24.82 1.01
CA SER A 60 -13.86 -26.13 1.12
C SER A 60 -13.11 -27.25 0.39
N ALA A 61 -12.46 -26.95 -0.73
CA ALA A 61 -11.66 -27.91 -1.48
C ALA A 61 -10.46 -28.41 -0.67
N LEU A 62 -9.86 -27.55 0.13
CA LEU A 62 -8.66 -27.84 0.90
C LEU A 62 -8.87 -28.83 2.05
N LYS A 63 -10.11 -28.95 2.55
CA LYS A 63 -10.45 -29.83 3.69
C LYS A 63 -10.44 -31.32 3.34
N LYS A 64 -10.61 -31.67 2.06
CA LYS A 64 -10.80 -33.08 1.64
C LYS A 64 -9.51 -33.87 1.48
N ASN A 65 -8.36 -33.23 1.16
CA ASN A 65 -7.11 -33.91 0.79
C ASN A 65 -5.85 -33.08 1.12
N GLU A 66 -5.66 -32.73 2.38
CA GLU A 66 -4.65 -31.73 2.81
C GLU A 66 -3.23 -31.99 2.26
N GLY A 67 -2.73 -33.20 2.31
CA GLY A 67 -1.34 -33.49 1.92
C GLY A 67 -1.09 -33.39 0.42
N ARG A 68 -2.03 -33.90 -0.40
CA ARG A 68 -1.92 -33.91 -1.86
C ARG A 68 -2.10 -32.50 -2.44
N LEU A 69 -3.13 -31.80 -1.99
CA LEU A 69 -3.43 -30.43 -2.45
C LEU A 69 -2.29 -29.46 -2.13
N LYS A 70 -1.61 -29.63 -1.01
CA LYS A 70 -0.44 -28.82 -0.69
C LYS A 70 0.68 -28.99 -1.73
N GLN A 71 0.95 -30.20 -2.16
CA GLN A 71 1.98 -30.47 -3.17
C GLN A 71 1.57 -29.88 -4.53
N GLU A 72 0.28 -30.00 -4.90
CA GLU A 72 -0.23 -29.47 -6.17
C GLU A 72 -0.16 -27.93 -6.20
N ILE A 73 -0.59 -27.25 -5.15
CA ILE A 73 -0.49 -25.78 -5.03
C ILE A 73 0.99 -25.33 -5.13
N GLU A 74 1.90 -26.03 -4.46
CA GLU A 74 3.33 -25.72 -4.54
C GLU A 74 3.92 -25.98 -5.95
N LYS A 75 3.40 -26.94 -6.71
CA LYS A 75 3.79 -27.13 -8.13
C LYS A 75 3.40 -25.92 -8.97
N PHE A 76 2.14 -25.48 -8.87
CA PHE A 76 1.66 -24.29 -9.58
C PHE A 76 2.49 -23.05 -9.23
N ARG A 77 2.71 -22.80 -7.95
CA ARG A 77 3.48 -21.64 -7.50
C ARG A 77 4.94 -21.67 -7.96
N LYS A 78 5.60 -22.82 -7.89
CA LYS A 78 6.99 -22.99 -8.38
C LYS A 78 7.11 -22.80 -9.87
N ALA A 79 6.07 -23.12 -10.63
CA ALA A 79 6.01 -22.89 -12.07
C ALA A 79 5.74 -21.42 -12.44
N GLY A 80 5.37 -20.56 -11.45
CA GLY A 80 5.12 -19.14 -11.66
C GLY A 80 3.65 -18.76 -11.86
N TYR A 81 2.71 -19.65 -11.47
CA TYR A 81 1.30 -19.29 -11.39
C TYR A 81 1.00 -18.62 -10.06
N GLU A 82 0.10 -17.65 -10.07
CA GLU A 82 -0.52 -17.16 -8.84
C GLU A 82 -1.63 -18.10 -8.38
N CYS A 83 -1.60 -18.46 -7.09
CA CYS A 83 -2.63 -19.28 -6.46
C CYS A 83 -3.45 -18.42 -5.50
N TRP A 84 -4.74 -18.37 -5.71
CA TRP A 84 -5.69 -17.56 -4.98
C TRP A 84 -6.58 -18.43 -4.10
N LEU A 85 -6.77 -18.03 -2.85
CA LEU A 85 -7.69 -18.68 -1.94
C LEU A 85 -9.06 -18.02 -2.06
N ASP A 86 -10.04 -18.79 -2.51
CA ASP A 86 -11.39 -18.33 -2.75
C ASP A 86 -12.32 -18.63 -1.55
N ASP A 87 -13.39 -17.87 -1.42
CA ASP A 87 -14.43 -18.00 -0.38
C ASP A 87 -13.86 -17.94 1.05
N PHE A 88 -12.79 -17.16 1.31
CA PHE A 88 -12.19 -17.09 2.62
C PHE A 88 -13.16 -16.56 3.67
N GLY A 89 -13.32 -17.36 4.75
CA GLY A 89 -14.19 -17.03 5.87
C GLY A 89 -15.57 -17.64 5.80
N SER A 90 -15.91 -18.33 4.73
CA SER A 90 -17.17 -19.11 4.66
C SER A 90 -17.17 -20.33 5.59
N GLY A 91 -15.99 -20.73 6.12
CA GLY A 91 -15.77 -21.91 6.95
C GLY A 91 -15.11 -21.66 8.30
N TYR A 92 -15.23 -22.64 9.22
CA TYR A 92 -14.68 -22.56 10.59
C TYR A 92 -13.14 -22.71 10.70
N SER A 93 -12.41 -22.94 9.60
CA SER A 93 -10.99 -23.37 9.64
C SER A 93 -10.03 -22.42 8.92
N SER A 94 -10.48 -21.24 8.51
CA SER A 94 -9.76 -20.31 7.63
C SER A 94 -8.31 -19.99 8.04
N LEU A 95 -8.03 -19.80 9.33
CA LEU A 95 -6.68 -19.51 9.80
C LEU A 95 -5.71 -20.71 9.68
N ASN A 96 -6.23 -21.94 9.84
CA ASN A 96 -5.40 -23.14 9.67
C ASN A 96 -4.98 -23.33 8.22
N VAL A 97 -5.83 -22.92 7.27
CA VAL A 97 -5.50 -22.94 5.84
C VAL A 97 -4.32 -22.04 5.56
N LEU A 98 -4.32 -20.80 6.04
CA LEU A 98 -3.21 -19.85 5.86
C LEU A 98 -1.91 -20.29 6.56
N LYS A 99 -1.99 -21.09 7.63
CA LYS A 99 -0.83 -21.70 8.28
C LYS A 99 -0.22 -22.82 7.44
N THR A 100 -1.06 -23.59 6.76
CA THR A 100 -0.67 -24.83 6.07
C THR A 100 -0.27 -24.60 4.62
N TYR A 101 -0.96 -23.70 3.94
CA TYR A 101 -0.81 -23.43 2.51
C TYR A 101 -0.29 -22.01 2.28
N ARG A 102 0.37 -21.82 1.15
CA ARG A 102 0.80 -20.50 0.69
C ARG A 102 -0.05 -20.07 -0.49
N PHE A 103 -0.68 -18.94 -0.34
CA PHE A 103 -1.46 -18.28 -1.39
C PHE A 103 -0.90 -16.89 -1.68
N ASP A 104 -1.08 -16.42 -2.88
CA ASP A 104 -0.63 -15.12 -3.34
C ASP A 104 -1.72 -14.07 -3.12
N THR A 105 -2.99 -14.44 -3.28
CA THR A 105 -4.15 -13.56 -3.06
C THR A 105 -5.23 -14.27 -2.23
N LEU A 106 -5.88 -13.51 -1.37
CA LEU A 106 -7.01 -13.90 -0.55
C LEU A 106 -8.27 -13.21 -1.07
N LYS A 107 -9.27 -13.98 -1.52
CA LYS A 107 -10.57 -13.47 -1.95
C LYS A 107 -11.54 -13.45 -0.76
N LEU A 108 -12.07 -12.28 -0.47
CA LEU A 108 -12.96 -12.02 0.65
C LEU A 108 -14.40 -12.00 0.16
N ASP A 109 -15.20 -13.00 0.59
CA ASP A 109 -16.62 -13.05 0.26
C ASP A 109 -17.39 -11.94 0.97
N MET A 110 -18.24 -11.24 0.22
CA MET A 110 -19.13 -10.20 0.72
C MET A 110 -20.22 -10.73 1.70
N ALA A 111 -20.33 -12.05 1.89
CA ALA A 111 -21.16 -12.58 2.97
C ALA A 111 -20.79 -12.01 4.34
N PHE A 112 -19.52 -11.66 4.56
CA PHE A 112 -19.06 -10.90 5.73
C PHE A 112 -19.70 -9.51 5.85
N GLN A 113 -20.11 -8.89 4.72
CA GLN A 113 -20.73 -7.57 4.71
C GLN A 113 -22.25 -7.60 4.84
N ARG A 114 -22.91 -8.74 4.65
CA ARG A 114 -24.39 -8.82 4.74
C ARG A 114 -24.89 -8.39 6.13
N ASN A 115 -24.09 -8.57 7.16
CA ASN A 115 -24.34 -8.00 8.48
C ASN A 115 -23.48 -6.74 8.64
N GLN A 116 -23.94 -5.58 8.16
CA GLN A 116 -23.28 -4.25 8.28
C GLN A 116 -23.12 -3.78 9.74
N ASN A 117 -22.97 -4.69 10.69
CA ASN A 117 -22.69 -4.37 12.06
C ASN A 117 -21.20 -4.01 12.23
N ASP A 118 -20.90 -3.21 13.23
CA ASP A 118 -19.55 -2.77 13.57
C ASP A 118 -18.57 -3.94 13.77
N GLN A 119 -19.05 -5.08 14.25
CA GLN A 119 -18.26 -6.29 14.45
C GLN A 119 -17.80 -6.93 13.13
N GLY A 120 -18.67 -6.99 12.11
CA GLY A 120 -18.30 -7.51 10.78
C GLY A 120 -17.23 -6.66 10.11
N ARG A 121 -17.33 -5.33 10.27
CA ARG A 121 -16.31 -4.39 9.77
C ARG A 121 -14.96 -4.59 10.45
N LYS A 122 -14.93 -4.77 11.77
CA LYS A 122 -13.72 -5.03 12.54
C LYS A 122 -13.07 -6.36 12.14
N ILE A 123 -13.86 -7.40 11.93
CA ILE A 123 -13.36 -8.70 11.46
C ILE A 123 -12.74 -8.56 10.07
N MET A 124 -13.44 -7.93 9.12
CA MET A 124 -12.93 -7.71 7.75
C MET A 124 -11.61 -6.93 7.77
N SER A 125 -11.56 -5.83 8.48
CA SER A 125 -10.34 -5.02 8.65
C SER A 125 -9.19 -5.86 9.25
N SER A 126 -9.48 -6.72 10.24
CA SER A 126 -8.48 -7.58 10.87
C SER A 126 -7.96 -8.66 9.90
N ILE A 127 -8.82 -9.19 9.03
CA ILE A 127 -8.42 -10.17 8.00
C ILE A 127 -7.51 -9.50 6.96
N ILE A 128 -7.89 -8.34 6.46
CA ILE A 128 -7.07 -7.56 5.51
C ILE A 128 -5.70 -7.23 6.13
N PHE A 129 -5.69 -6.77 7.37
CA PHE A 129 -4.45 -6.51 8.11
C PHE A 129 -3.56 -7.76 8.22
N MET A 130 -4.15 -8.89 8.58
CA MET A 130 -3.43 -10.16 8.70
C MET A 130 -2.86 -10.61 7.35
N ALA A 131 -3.65 -10.57 6.27
CA ALA A 131 -3.20 -10.91 4.93
C ALA A 131 -1.97 -10.10 4.53
N LYS A 132 -2.01 -8.77 4.70
CA LYS A 132 -0.87 -7.89 4.42
C LYS A 132 0.37 -8.21 5.27
N LYS A 133 0.19 -8.58 6.54
CA LYS A 133 1.29 -9.02 7.41
C LYS A 133 1.94 -10.31 6.95
N LEU A 134 1.18 -11.18 6.31
CA LEU A 134 1.65 -12.44 5.73
C LEU A 134 2.22 -12.28 4.31
N GLY A 135 2.16 -11.07 3.74
CA GLY A 135 2.55 -10.82 2.35
C GLY A 135 1.57 -11.40 1.34
N ILE A 136 0.27 -11.49 1.70
CA ILE A 136 -0.80 -12.02 0.86
C ILE A 136 -1.67 -10.83 0.40
N HIS A 137 -1.89 -10.73 -0.89
CA HIS A 137 -2.77 -9.72 -1.48
C HIS A 137 -4.24 -9.96 -1.13
N THR A 138 -5.06 -8.93 -1.22
CA THR A 138 -6.48 -9.02 -0.89
C THR A 138 -7.35 -8.57 -2.06
N LEU A 139 -8.39 -9.35 -2.33
CA LEU A 139 -9.43 -9.04 -3.29
C LEU A 139 -10.79 -9.21 -2.62
N ALA A 140 -11.65 -8.21 -2.67
CA ALA A 140 -13.03 -8.32 -2.21
C ALA A 140 -13.98 -8.48 -3.41
N GLU A 141 -14.87 -9.46 -3.32
CA GLU A 141 -15.85 -9.75 -4.37
C GLU A 141 -17.26 -9.32 -3.97
N GLY A 142 -18.16 -9.28 -4.98
CA GLY A 142 -19.56 -9.01 -4.77
C GLY A 142 -19.88 -7.59 -4.34
N VAL A 143 -19.00 -6.62 -4.67
CA VAL A 143 -19.22 -5.20 -4.38
C VAL A 143 -20.25 -4.62 -5.33
N GLU A 144 -21.36 -4.12 -4.80
CA GLU A 144 -22.49 -3.62 -5.57
C GLU A 144 -22.67 -2.09 -5.47
N THR A 145 -22.12 -1.47 -4.44
CA THR A 145 -22.33 -0.05 -4.17
C THR A 145 -21.02 0.71 -3.95
N ARG A 146 -21.04 2.02 -4.25
CA ARG A 146 -19.92 2.93 -3.97
C ARG A 146 -19.54 2.92 -2.49
N ALA A 147 -20.51 2.90 -1.58
CA ALA A 147 -20.26 2.90 -0.14
C ALA A 147 -19.47 1.65 0.30
N GLN A 148 -19.76 0.49 -0.28
CA GLN A 148 -18.99 -0.75 -0.03
C GLN A 148 -17.57 -0.63 -0.56
N ALA A 149 -17.39 -0.11 -1.78
CA ALA A 149 -16.07 0.09 -2.37
C ALA A 149 -15.21 1.05 -1.53
N GLU A 150 -15.75 2.20 -1.12
CA GLU A 150 -15.05 3.17 -0.28
C GLU A 150 -14.71 2.60 1.11
N LEU A 151 -15.60 1.80 1.70
CA LEU A 151 -15.34 1.13 2.97
C LEU A 151 -14.17 0.13 2.85
N LEU A 152 -14.16 -0.71 1.82
CA LEU A 152 -13.07 -1.66 1.57
C LEU A 152 -11.74 -0.96 1.30
N LYS A 153 -11.75 0.11 0.49
CA LYS A 153 -10.58 0.96 0.30
C LYS A 153 -10.07 1.52 1.62
N SER A 154 -10.96 2.02 2.48
CA SER A 154 -10.57 2.56 3.79
C SER A 154 -9.95 1.53 4.73
N MET A 155 -10.27 0.25 4.53
CA MET A 155 -9.66 -0.89 5.23
C MET A 155 -8.37 -1.37 4.57
N GLY A 156 -7.98 -0.77 3.44
CA GLY A 156 -6.76 -1.15 2.71
C GLY A 156 -6.91 -2.39 1.83
N CYS A 157 -8.13 -2.78 1.44
CA CYS A 157 -8.35 -3.83 0.44
C CYS A 157 -7.78 -3.37 -0.91
N GLU A 158 -7.02 -4.21 -1.57
CA GLU A 158 -6.23 -3.84 -2.75
C GLU A 158 -7.04 -3.94 -4.04
N LYS A 159 -7.69 -5.07 -4.23
CA LYS A 159 -8.47 -5.37 -5.44
C LYS A 159 -9.94 -5.48 -5.06
N ILE A 160 -10.81 -4.95 -5.90
CA ILE A 160 -12.26 -4.94 -5.65
C ILE A 160 -12.96 -5.39 -6.92
N GLN A 161 -13.84 -6.40 -6.80
CA GLN A 161 -14.61 -6.96 -7.89
C GLN A 161 -16.11 -6.94 -7.55
N GLY A 162 -16.95 -6.59 -8.53
CA GLY A 162 -18.41 -6.65 -8.33
C GLY A 162 -19.20 -5.80 -9.30
N TRP A 163 -20.50 -5.86 -9.19
CA TRP A 163 -21.44 -5.21 -10.10
C TRP A 163 -21.35 -3.67 -10.07
N TYR A 164 -20.77 -3.10 -9.02
CA TYR A 164 -20.51 -1.67 -8.96
C TYR A 164 -19.59 -1.21 -10.10
N TYR A 165 -18.61 -2.03 -10.48
CA TYR A 165 -17.70 -1.73 -11.59
C TYR A 165 -18.24 -2.22 -12.94
N GLY A 166 -18.89 -3.38 -12.97
CA GLY A 166 -19.48 -3.94 -14.17
C GLY A 166 -20.03 -5.33 -13.93
N LYS A 167 -21.04 -5.71 -14.70
CA LYS A 167 -21.56 -7.07 -14.76
C LYS A 167 -20.70 -7.89 -15.72
N ALA A 168 -20.73 -9.23 -15.54
CA ALA A 168 -20.12 -10.13 -16.50
C ALA A 168 -20.77 -9.94 -17.89
N LEU A 169 -19.94 -9.76 -18.89
CA LEU A 169 -20.31 -9.55 -20.28
C LEU A 169 -19.54 -10.52 -21.18
N PRO A 170 -20.05 -10.88 -22.36
CA PRO A 170 -19.26 -11.51 -23.39
C PRO A 170 -18.00 -10.69 -23.70
N TYR A 171 -16.91 -11.37 -24.08
CA TYR A 171 -15.60 -10.72 -24.25
C TYR A 171 -15.66 -9.45 -25.13
N GLU A 172 -16.34 -9.52 -26.28
CA GLU A 172 -16.38 -8.38 -27.21
C GLU A 172 -17.15 -7.17 -26.59
N GLU A 173 -18.24 -7.44 -25.89
CA GLU A 173 -18.98 -6.40 -25.20
C GLU A 173 -18.20 -5.81 -24.04
N SER A 174 -17.46 -6.66 -23.29
CA SER A 174 -16.55 -6.20 -22.23
C SER A 174 -15.43 -5.31 -22.77
N TYR A 175 -14.83 -5.70 -23.90
CA TYR A 175 -13.80 -4.91 -24.56
C TYR A 175 -14.34 -3.52 -25.00
N GLN A 176 -15.52 -3.47 -25.64
CA GLN A 176 -16.15 -2.22 -26.02
C GLN A 176 -16.52 -1.35 -24.80
N TYR A 177 -16.98 -1.96 -23.72
CA TYR A 177 -17.26 -1.29 -22.46
C TYR A 177 -16.03 -0.59 -21.89
N CYS A 178 -14.87 -1.27 -21.89
CA CYS A 178 -13.61 -0.68 -21.45
C CYS A 178 -13.17 0.48 -22.34
N LEU A 179 -13.25 0.33 -23.66
CA LEU A 179 -12.90 1.39 -24.61
C LEU A 179 -13.75 2.66 -24.43
N GLN A 180 -15.08 2.49 -24.30
CA GLN A 180 -16.01 3.62 -24.11
C GLN A 180 -15.76 4.40 -22.82
N ARG A 181 -15.18 3.75 -21.81
CA ARG A 181 -14.87 4.33 -20.50
C ARG A 181 -13.41 4.72 -20.33
N HIS A 182 -12.63 4.63 -21.40
CA HIS A 182 -11.19 4.90 -21.37
C HIS A 182 -10.44 4.11 -20.29
N LEU A 183 -10.90 2.88 -20.01
CA LEU A 183 -10.21 1.98 -19.08
C LEU A 183 -9.04 1.35 -19.82
N ALA A 184 -7.84 1.59 -19.30
CA ALA A 184 -6.61 0.96 -19.78
C ALA A 184 -6.29 -0.29 -18.97
N VAL A 185 -5.61 -1.24 -19.60
CA VAL A 185 -4.98 -2.35 -18.90
C VAL A 185 -3.63 -1.88 -18.39
N GLU A 186 -3.34 -2.16 -17.13
CA GLU A 186 -2.05 -1.86 -16.53
C GLU A 186 -0.91 -2.53 -17.30
N THR A 187 0.17 -1.82 -17.49
CA THR A 187 1.41 -2.39 -18.00
C THR A 187 2.03 -3.33 -16.95
N PRO A 188 2.88 -4.29 -17.35
CA PRO A 188 3.59 -5.13 -16.37
C PRO A 188 4.38 -4.34 -15.33
N MET A 189 4.87 -3.15 -15.68
CA MET A 189 5.61 -2.27 -14.79
C MET A 189 4.68 -1.61 -13.77
N GLU A 190 3.55 -1.08 -14.20
CA GLU A 190 2.51 -0.53 -13.33
C GLU A 190 1.96 -1.60 -12.39
N ASN A 191 1.68 -2.80 -12.90
CA ASN A 191 1.22 -3.90 -12.06
C ASN A 191 2.26 -4.25 -10.98
N ALA A 192 3.53 -4.40 -11.32
CA ALA A 192 4.61 -4.67 -10.37
C ALA A 192 4.78 -3.54 -9.32
N PHE A 193 4.48 -2.30 -9.71
CA PHE A 193 4.47 -1.15 -8.82
C PHE A 193 3.30 -1.23 -7.82
N TYR A 194 2.08 -1.43 -8.32
CA TYR A 194 0.88 -1.54 -7.48
C TYR A 194 0.87 -2.77 -6.58
N GLU A 195 1.44 -3.89 -7.01
CA GLU A 195 1.65 -5.07 -6.17
C GLU A 195 2.47 -4.75 -4.92
N LYS A 196 3.55 -3.96 -5.03
CA LYS A 196 4.34 -3.53 -3.88
C LYS A 196 3.58 -2.56 -2.97
N VAL A 197 2.83 -1.63 -3.56
CA VAL A 197 2.04 -0.64 -2.82
C VAL A 197 0.87 -1.31 -2.10
N GLY A 198 0.25 -2.28 -2.75
CA GLY A 198 -0.89 -3.02 -2.24
C GLY A 198 -0.61 -3.71 -0.90
N LEU A 199 0.56 -4.29 -0.73
CA LEU A 199 0.97 -4.92 0.53
C LEU A 199 1.22 -3.94 1.68
N ALA A 200 1.23 -2.63 1.42
CA ALA A 200 1.46 -1.65 2.47
C ALA A 200 0.29 -1.60 3.45
N ASN A 201 0.61 -1.75 4.73
CA ASN A 201 -0.39 -1.67 5.78
C ASN A 201 -0.55 -0.22 6.27
N VAL A 202 -1.76 0.30 6.17
CA VAL A 202 -2.16 1.62 6.69
C VAL A 202 -3.19 1.52 7.83
N ILE A 203 -3.52 0.31 8.28
CA ILE A 203 -4.47 0.08 9.36
C ILE A 203 -3.79 0.35 10.69
N GLY A 204 -4.39 1.20 11.52
CA GLY A 204 -3.89 1.53 12.86
C GLY A 204 -4.35 2.89 13.33
N ASP A 205 -3.97 3.22 14.58
CA ASP A 205 -4.30 4.50 15.24
C ASP A 205 -3.28 5.62 14.94
N THR A 206 -2.18 5.27 14.30
CA THR A 206 -1.18 6.23 13.82
C THR A 206 -1.68 6.89 12.54
N PRO A 207 -1.68 8.23 12.42
CA PRO A 207 -2.01 8.90 11.18
C PRO A 207 -1.12 8.44 10.04
N MET A 208 -1.68 7.75 9.05
CA MET A 208 -0.92 7.16 7.96
C MET A 208 -1.66 7.26 6.63
N SER A 209 -0.91 7.61 5.58
CA SER A 209 -1.41 7.67 4.20
C SER A 209 -0.47 6.95 3.24
N LEU A 210 -1.04 6.37 2.19
CA LEU A 210 -0.32 5.99 0.98
C LEU A 210 -0.44 7.12 -0.03
N PHE A 211 0.64 7.42 -0.70
CA PHE A 211 0.69 8.50 -1.69
C PHE A 211 1.44 8.08 -2.95
N LEU A 212 1.11 8.75 -4.04
CA LEU A 212 1.93 8.82 -5.26
C LEU A 212 2.53 10.22 -5.36
N TYR A 213 3.72 10.31 -5.92
CA TYR A 213 4.40 11.57 -6.23
C TYR A 213 4.99 11.49 -7.64
N ASP A 214 4.56 12.36 -8.54
CA ASP A 214 4.94 12.40 -9.95
C ASP A 214 6.06 13.40 -10.29
N GLY A 215 6.64 14.04 -9.26
CA GLY A 215 7.62 15.11 -9.41
C GLY A 215 7.05 16.50 -9.13
N GLU A 216 5.74 16.68 -9.25
CA GLU A 216 5.05 17.94 -9.05
C GLU A 216 3.92 17.84 -8.01
N ASN A 217 3.19 16.74 -8.01
CA ASN A 217 1.98 16.56 -7.21
C ASN A 217 2.10 15.36 -6.26
N ILE A 218 1.51 15.49 -5.08
CA ILE A 218 1.34 14.40 -4.13
C ILE A 218 -0.13 13.98 -4.18
N ALA A 219 -0.41 12.80 -4.72
CA ALA A 219 -1.75 12.23 -4.76
C ALA A 219 -1.94 11.22 -3.63
N ILE A 220 -2.98 11.39 -2.82
CA ILE A 220 -3.31 10.46 -1.74
C ILE A 220 -4.12 9.30 -2.30
N LEU A 221 -3.54 8.11 -2.30
CA LEU A 221 -4.20 6.87 -2.73
C LEU A 221 -5.11 6.31 -1.65
N LEU A 222 -4.62 6.32 -0.40
CA LEU A 222 -5.29 5.74 0.73
C LEU A 222 -4.86 6.45 2.01
N GLU A 223 -5.80 6.65 2.91
CA GLU A 223 -5.54 7.18 4.25
C GLU A 223 -6.41 6.49 5.29
N ASN A 224 -5.87 6.27 6.49
CA ASN A 224 -6.64 5.73 7.60
C ASN A 224 -7.47 6.83 8.30
N GLU A 225 -8.32 6.41 9.23
CA GLU A 225 -9.18 7.34 9.96
C GLU A 225 -8.39 8.33 10.83
N ALA A 226 -7.27 7.89 11.41
CA ALA A 226 -6.39 8.75 12.19
C ALA A 226 -5.79 9.86 11.32
N SER A 227 -5.35 9.53 10.09
CA SER A 227 -4.85 10.48 9.09
C SER A 227 -5.91 11.52 8.71
N ARG A 228 -7.16 11.09 8.48
CA ARG A 228 -8.27 12.02 8.17
C ARG A 228 -8.56 12.99 9.30
N ARG A 229 -8.51 12.50 10.54
CA ARG A 229 -8.69 13.36 11.74
C ARG A 229 -7.58 14.40 11.84
N GLU A 230 -6.33 13.99 11.63
CA GLU A 230 -5.18 14.89 11.69
C GLU A 230 -5.21 15.91 10.55
N ALA A 231 -5.54 15.49 9.32
CA ALA A 231 -5.73 16.38 8.18
C ALA A 231 -6.82 17.42 8.41
N ALA A 232 -7.93 17.03 9.01
CA ALA A 232 -9.00 17.94 9.40
C ALA A 232 -8.54 18.96 10.46
N ALA A 233 -7.75 18.54 11.44
CA ALA A 233 -7.16 19.42 12.45
C ALA A 233 -6.17 20.41 11.83
N LEU A 234 -5.42 20.00 10.83
CA LEU A 234 -4.51 20.82 10.04
C LEU A 234 -5.22 21.76 9.04
N LYS A 235 -6.55 21.62 8.88
CA LYS A 235 -7.32 22.30 7.83
C LYS A 235 -6.72 22.06 6.44
N ALA A 236 -6.21 20.86 6.23
CA ALA A 236 -5.65 20.49 4.94
C ALA A 236 -6.75 20.55 3.89
N THR A 237 -6.49 21.29 2.82
CA THR A 237 -7.35 21.35 1.65
C THR A 237 -6.76 20.44 0.57
N TYR A 238 -7.62 19.62 -0.03
CA TYR A 238 -7.25 18.77 -1.14
C TYR A 238 -7.90 19.32 -2.41
N GLU A 239 -7.17 19.32 -3.49
CA GLU A 239 -7.79 19.48 -4.81
C GLU A 239 -8.23 18.10 -5.28
N ASP A 240 -9.45 17.98 -5.76
CA ASP A 240 -9.98 16.73 -6.31
C ASP A 240 -9.82 16.78 -7.84
N GLU A 241 -8.84 16.03 -8.36
CA GLU A 241 -8.61 15.85 -9.79
C GLU A 241 -8.83 14.38 -10.15
N GLY A 242 -9.88 14.14 -10.97
CA GLY A 242 -10.16 12.78 -11.45
C GLY A 242 -10.48 11.76 -10.37
N GLY A 243 -10.93 12.19 -9.19
CA GLY A 243 -11.20 11.33 -8.02
C GLY A 243 -9.99 11.05 -7.15
N MET A 244 -8.83 11.66 -7.41
CA MET A 244 -7.67 11.64 -6.55
C MET A 244 -7.56 12.95 -5.76
N ARG A 245 -7.17 12.85 -4.49
CA ARG A 245 -6.92 14.00 -3.63
C ARG A 245 -5.48 14.44 -3.75
N LEU A 246 -5.26 15.62 -4.28
CA LEU A 246 -3.93 16.21 -4.41
C LEU A 246 -3.60 17.09 -3.20
N VAL A 247 -2.42 16.90 -2.65
CA VAL A 247 -1.86 17.76 -1.59
C VAL A 247 -0.89 18.74 -2.26
N LYS A 248 -1.12 20.04 -2.06
CA LYS A 248 -0.18 21.08 -2.46
C LYS A 248 0.63 21.53 -1.26
N LEU A 249 1.94 21.49 -1.41
CA LEU A 249 2.90 22.03 -0.47
C LEU A 249 3.58 23.25 -1.10
N ASP A 250 4.08 24.16 -0.27
CA ASP A 250 4.88 25.28 -0.74
C ASP A 250 6.18 24.79 -1.39
N LEU A 251 6.69 25.51 -2.38
CA LEU A 251 7.88 25.14 -3.16
C LEU A 251 9.09 24.69 -2.31
N PRO A 252 9.49 25.38 -1.24
CA PRO A 252 10.60 24.93 -0.39
C PRO A 252 10.32 23.58 0.29
N VAL A 253 9.07 23.35 0.73
CA VAL A 253 8.65 22.11 1.36
C VAL A 253 8.62 20.97 0.36
N MET A 254 8.18 21.24 -0.88
CA MET A 254 8.21 20.25 -1.97
C MET A 254 9.63 19.82 -2.34
N GLN A 255 10.57 20.73 -2.37
CA GLN A 255 11.98 20.40 -2.61
C GLN A 255 12.55 19.49 -1.52
N GLN A 256 12.31 19.82 -0.25
CA GLN A 256 12.71 18.97 0.88
C GLN A 256 12.02 17.59 0.81
N PHE A 257 10.74 17.56 0.45
CA PHE A 257 9.98 16.31 0.30
C PHE A 257 10.59 15.43 -0.80
N HIS A 258 10.97 16.02 -1.95
CA HIS A 258 11.63 15.31 -3.04
C HIS A 258 12.99 14.72 -2.61
N GLU A 259 13.83 15.49 -1.93
CA GLU A 259 15.12 15.00 -1.40
C GLU A 259 14.94 13.86 -0.41
N LEU A 260 13.89 13.94 0.41
CA LEU A 260 13.55 12.92 1.38
C LEU A 260 13.12 11.61 0.70
N LEU A 261 12.33 11.71 -0.39
CA LEU A 261 11.94 10.56 -1.22
C LEU A 261 13.16 9.88 -1.84
N ASP A 262 14.07 10.64 -2.42
CA ASP A 262 15.29 10.12 -3.01
C ASP A 262 16.16 9.39 -1.96
N THR A 263 16.28 9.98 -0.77
CA THR A 263 17.06 9.39 0.33
C THR A 263 16.42 8.10 0.82
N SER A 264 15.08 8.10 1.00
CA SER A 264 14.34 6.93 1.41
C SER A 264 14.40 5.82 0.35
N ALA A 265 14.29 6.16 -0.93
CA ALA A 265 14.36 5.19 -2.03
C ALA A 265 15.72 4.50 -2.11
N LYS A 266 16.81 5.26 -1.94
CA LYS A 266 18.19 4.72 -1.93
C LYS A 266 18.48 3.86 -0.70
N GLY A 267 17.95 4.25 0.45
CA GLY A 267 18.24 3.60 1.74
C GLY A 267 17.24 2.52 2.16
N GLY A 268 16.07 2.46 1.56
CA GLY A 268 14.97 1.56 1.95
C GLY A 268 14.42 1.84 3.36
N ARG A 269 14.72 3.01 3.93
CA ARG A 269 14.42 3.38 5.32
C ARG A 269 13.36 4.46 5.39
N LYS A 270 12.78 4.60 6.58
CA LYS A 270 11.96 5.75 6.94
C LYS A 270 12.87 6.99 7.08
N GLU A 271 12.45 8.08 6.47
CA GLU A 271 13.06 9.39 6.58
C GLU A 271 12.04 10.40 7.11
N SER A 272 12.48 11.45 7.79
CA SER A 272 11.59 12.41 8.44
C SER A 272 11.96 13.83 8.12
N MET A 273 10.97 14.70 8.02
CA MET A 273 11.12 16.16 7.93
C MET A 273 10.11 16.86 8.83
N ASN A 274 10.46 18.07 9.24
CA ASN A 274 9.52 18.96 9.89
C ASN A 274 9.30 20.17 8.98
N TYR A 275 8.04 20.58 8.86
CA TYR A 275 7.69 21.73 8.02
C TYR A 275 6.52 22.50 8.62
N LEU A 276 6.36 23.73 8.16
CA LEU A 276 5.27 24.60 8.56
C LEU A 276 4.13 24.45 7.55
N PHE A 277 2.96 24.01 8.01
CA PHE A 277 1.78 23.90 7.20
C PHE A 277 0.63 24.68 7.84
N HIS A 278 0.07 25.66 7.14
CA HIS A 278 -0.94 26.59 7.65
C HIS A 278 -0.62 27.19 9.01
N GLY A 279 0.65 27.49 9.27
CA GLY A 279 1.10 28.06 10.53
C GLY A 279 1.24 27.06 11.68
N GLN A 280 1.13 25.78 11.43
CA GLN A 280 1.31 24.70 12.38
C GLN A 280 2.55 23.87 12.02
N TYR A 281 3.32 23.47 13.02
CA TYR A 281 4.45 22.57 12.79
C TYR A 281 3.97 21.13 12.62
N VAL A 282 4.35 20.53 11.49
CA VAL A 282 4.03 19.16 11.15
C VAL A 282 5.32 18.38 11.03
N ARG A 283 5.39 17.24 11.68
CA ARG A 283 6.40 16.22 11.42
C ARG A 283 5.83 15.22 10.43
N CYS A 284 6.51 15.06 9.32
CA CYS A 284 6.23 14.03 8.33
C CYS A 284 7.33 12.98 8.35
N THR A 285 6.97 11.73 8.49
CA THR A 285 7.88 10.59 8.33
C THR A 285 7.40 9.78 7.14
N LEU A 286 8.24 9.56 6.15
CA LEU A 286 7.87 8.81 4.95
C LEU A 286 8.80 7.62 4.71
N GLN A 287 8.28 6.65 3.95
CA GLN A 287 9.05 5.53 3.42
C GLN A 287 8.62 5.28 1.98
N VAL A 288 9.57 5.26 1.05
CA VAL A 288 9.31 4.86 -0.33
C VAL A 288 9.13 3.34 -0.38
N LEU A 289 8.06 2.89 -1.02
CA LEU A 289 7.71 1.50 -1.23
C LEU A 289 8.07 1.03 -2.63
N ALA A 290 7.84 1.91 -3.62
CA ALA A 290 8.15 1.66 -5.02
C ALA A 290 8.57 2.97 -5.71
N LYS A 291 9.39 2.84 -6.76
CA LYS A 291 9.78 3.90 -7.67
C LYS A 291 9.74 3.34 -9.08
N ASP A 292 9.23 4.13 -10.02
CA ASP A 292 9.26 3.86 -11.45
C ASP A 292 9.63 5.13 -12.23
N ASP A 293 9.45 5.10 -13.56
CA ASP A 293 9.74 6.23 -14.44
C ASP A 293 8.72 7.38 -14.29
N TYR A 294 7.56 7.13 -13.67
CA TYR A 294 6.49 8.11 -13.45
C TYR A 294 6.59 8.77 -12.07
N GLY A 295 7.35 8.18 -11.13
CA GLY A 295 7.53 8.78 -9.81
C GLY A 295 7.73 7.81 -8.67
N TYR A 296 7.21 8.17 -7.50
CA TYR A 296 7.36 7.44 -6.26
C TYR A 296 6.01 7.05 -5.69
N ALA A 297 5.90 5.84 -5.17
CA ALA A 297 4.86 5.49 -4.22
C ALA A 297 5.45 5.29 -2.84
N GLY A 298 4.79 5.81 -1.85
CA GLY A 298 5.26 5.70 -0.47
C GLY A 298 4.13 5.71 0.55
N LYS A 299 4.50 5.42 1.77
CA LYS A 299 3.67 5.68 2.93
C LYS A 299 4.24 6.85 3.72
N MET A 300 3.37 7.66 4.28
CA MET A 300 3.74 8.74 5.17
C MET A 300 2.89 8.74 6.43
N GLU A 301 3.53 9.08 7.53
CA GLU A 301 2.95 9.34 8.84
C GLU A 301 3.17 10.82 9.12
N TYR A 302 2.17 11.54 9.61
CA TYR A 302 2.34 12.93 9.95
C TYR A 302 1.62 13.29 11.25
N TYR A 303 2.24 14.18 12.01
CA TYR A 303 1.77 14.61 13.32
C TYR A 303 1.91 16.10 13.47
N LEU A 304 0.92 16.69 14.14
CA LEU A 304 1.06 18.03 14.70
C LEU A 304 2.07 18.00 15.85
N ILE A 305 3.15 18.77 15.73
CA ILE A 305 4.14 18.95 16.80
C ILE A 305 3.60 19.87 17.89
N SER A 306 2.48 20.56 17.68
CA SER A 306 1.90 21.49 18.64
C SER A 306 1.27 20.77 19.81
N ALA A 307 1.94 20.88 20.86
CA ALA A 307 1.77 20.75 22.29
C ALA A 307 0.36 20.51 22.86
N GLY A 308 0.24 19.37 23.54
CA GLY A 308 -0.62 19.27 24.70
C GLY A 308 0.01 20.03 25.88
N GLY A 309 -0.28 21.31 26.04
CA GLY A 309 0.19 22.15 27.14
C GLY A 309 -0.55 23.48 27.16
N ASP A 310 -0.50 24.18 28.28
CA ASP A 310 -1.15 25.46 28.52
C ASP A 310 -0.99 26.41 27.32
N LYS A 311 -2.10 26.91 26.77
CA LYS A 311 -2.14 27.73 25.54
C LYS A 311 -1.13 28.89 25.50
N LYS A 312 -0.72 29.42 26.64
CA LYS A 312 0.25 30.50 26.76
C LYS A 312 1.70 30.03 26.58
N GLU A 313 2.04 28.88 27.17
CA GLU A 313 3.39 28.27 27.00
C GLU A 313 3.60 27.72 25.61
N THR A 314 2.57 27.09 25.06
CA THR A 314 2.53 26.62 23.70
C THR A 314 2.76 27.74 22.68
N HIS A 315 2.08 28.87 22.85
CA HIS A 315 2.24 30.02 21.94
C HIS A 315 3.63 30.68 22.04
N ARG A 316 4.25 30.63 23.21
CA ARG A 316 5.61 31.13 23.42
C ARG A 316 6.66 30.18 22.84
N MET A 317 6.48 28.88 23.00
CA MET A 317 7.31 27.85 22.41
C MET A 317 7.18 27.85 20.89
N ASP A 318 5.97 27.92 20.36
CA ASP A 318 5.67 28.05 18.93
C ASP A 318 6.37 29.26 18.29
N LYS A 319 6.34 30.40 18.98
CA LYS A 319 7.01 31.64 18.51
C LYS A 319 8.53 31.51 18.54
N LEU A 320 9.07 30.84 19.56
CA LEU A 320 10.49 30.54 19.68
C LEU A 320 10.94 29.54 18.60
N LEU A 321 10.21 28.46 18.40
CA LEU A 321 10.49 27.46 17.38
C LEU A 321 10.42 28.06 15.97
N ARG A 322 9.42 28.89 15.66
CA ARG A 322 9.32 29.60 14.37
C ARG A 322 10.55 30.46 14.07
N HIS A 323 11.10 31.13 15.07
CA HIS A 323 12.29 31.95 14.90
C HIS A 323 13.56 31.11 14.79
N LEU A 324 13.63 29.99 15.51
CA LEU A 324 14.77 29.09 15.47
C LEU A 324 14.87 28.35 14.13
N PHE A 325 13.75 27.79 13.60
CA PHE A 325 13.75 27.04 12.35
C PHE A 325 13.93 27.87 11.06
N ILE A 326 13.71 29.19 11.15
CA ILE A 326 13.99 30.08 10.00
C ILE A 326 15.47 30.50 9.95
N VAL A 327 16.19 30.39 11.05
CA VAL A 327 17.55 30.98 11.21
C VAL A 327 18.62 29.93 11.47
N TYR A 328 18.27 28.71 11.93
CA TYR A 328 19.24 27.72 12.36
C TYR A 328 19.04 26.35 11.69
N ASP A 329 20.13 25.74 11.30
CA ASP A 329 20.18 24.40 10.65
C ASP A 329 19.95 23.23 11.62
N GLY A 330 19.82 23.50 12.91
CA GLY A 330 19.56 22.49 13.92
C GLY A 330 19.28 23.05 15.32
N LEU A 331 18.61 22.28 16.15
CA LEU A 331 18.32 22.55 17.54
C LEU A 331 18.95 21.47 18.42
N TYR A 332 19.78 21.87 19.37
CA TYR A 332 20.55 20.97 20.23
C TYR A 332 20.37 21.31 21.69
N VAL A 333 20.17 20.29 22.53
CA VAL A 333 20.12 20.45 24.00
C VAL A 333 21.43 19.97 24.59
N ILE A 334 22.23 20.89 25.11
CA ILE A 334 23.54 20.57 25.71
C ILE A 334 23.35 20.31 27.22
N ARG A 335 23.56 19.09 27.63
CA ARG A 335 23.57 18.68 29.04
C ARG A 335 25.01 18.72 29.58
N LYS A 336 25.45 19.91 29.97
CA LYS A 336 26.85 20.17 30.40
C LYS A 336 27.35 19.24 31.51
N LYS A 337 26.49 18.93 32.50
CA LYS A 337 26.88 18.05 33.62
C LYS A 337 27.12 16.59 33.20
N GLU A 338 26.45 16.15 32.16
CA GLU A 338 26.50 14.79 31.65
C GLU A 338 27.48 14.66 30.46
N GLY A 339 27.98 15.80 29.93
CA GLY A 339 28.84 15.82 28.76
C GLY A 339 28.17 15.32 27.48
N LEU A 340 26.84 15.47 27.39
CA LEU A 340 26.04 14.96 26.31
C LEU A 340 25.34 16.11 25.55
N VAL A 341 25.11 15.86 24.27
CA VAL A 341 24.31 16.70 23.39
C VAL A 341 23.18 15.85 22.86
N GLU A 342 21.96 16.25 23.12
CA GLU A 342 20.75 15.68 22.57
C GLU A 342 20.35 16.50 21.34
N VAL A 343 20.27 15.84 20.21
CA VAL A 343 19.87 16.45 18.93
C VAL A 343 18.36 16.51 18.89
N ALA A 344 17.81 17.64 19.32
CA ALA A 344 16.37 17.84 19.32
C ALA A 344 15.82 17.93 17.88
N GLU A 345 16.56 18.60 16.99
CA GLU A 345 16.28 18.69 15.57
C GLU A 345 17.56 18.97 14.79
N SER A 346 17.70 18.40 13.58
CA SER A 346 18.84 18.67 12.70
C SER A 346 18.40 18.66 11.25
N MET A 347 18.67 19.74 10.55
CA MET A 347 18.47 19.88 9.10
C MET A 347 19.73 19.48 8.33
N ASN A 348 20.87 19.41 8.98
CA ASN A 348 22.13 19.00 8.37
C ASN A 348 22.49 17.53 8.74
N ARG A 349 23.32 16.90 7.94
CA ARG A 349 23.67 15.48 8.05
C ARG A 349 24.65 15.12 9.18
N VAL A 350 24.95 16.04 10.06
CA VAL A 350 26.02 15.90 11.07
C VAL A 350 25.61 15.02 12.24
N ALA A 351 24.34 15.11 12.67
CA ALA A 351 23.77 14.23 13.67
C ALA A 351 22.27 14.04 13.42
N ARG A 352 21.70 12.92 13.88
CA ARG A 352 20.30 12.59 13.61
C ARG A 352 19.40 13.16 14.69
N THR A 353 18.24 13.65 14.32
CA THR A 353 17.17 14.03 15.26
C THR A 353 16.87 12.89 16.22
N GLY A 354 16.84 13.17 17.52
CA GLY A 354 16.68 12.18 18.60
C GLY A 354 17.97 11.43 18.99
N GLU A 355 19.12 11.69 18.34
CA GLU A 355 20.41 11.09 18.72
C GLU A 355 20.99 11.82 19.93
N THR A 356 21.61 11.06 20.85
CA THR A 356 22.39 11.60 21.95
C THR A 356 23.87 11.36 21.68
N VAL A 357 24.66 12.42 21.54
CA VAL A 357 26.05 12.36 21.17
C VAL A 357 26.93 12.94 22.30
N PRO A 358 28.10 12.34 22.62
CA PRO A 358 29.05 12.97 23.54
C PRO A 358 29.45 14.36 23.07
N LEU A 359 29.46 15.32 23.98
CA LEU A 359 29.76 16.74 23.67
C LEU A 359 31.09 16.88 22.93
N GLY A 360 32.12 16.15 23.34
CA GLY A 360 33.43 16.19 22.66
C GLY A 360 33.42 15.63 21.24
N ARG A 361 32.52 14.72 20.91
CA ARG A 361 32.32 14.21 19.55
C ARG A 361 31.50 15.21 18.73
N PHE A 362 30.48 15.80 19.33
CA PHE A 362 29.63 16.80 18.69
C PHE A 362 30.42 18.01 18.23
N LEU A 363 31.31 18.55 19.10
CA LEU A 363 32.15 19.68 18.77
C LEU A 363 33.20 19.40 17.67
N LYS A 364 33.51 18.11 17.41
CA LYS A 364 34.38 17.69 16.30
C LYS A 364 33.65 17.43 14.99
N LEU A 365 32.34 17.26 15.03
CA LEU A 365 31.52 16.95 13.85
C LEU A 365 31.07 18.19 13.08
N GLY A 366 31.22 19.38 13.64
CA GLY A 366 30.75 20.59 12.99
C GLY A 366 31.72 21.76 13.14
N ASP A 367 32.08 22.39 12.05
CA ASP A 367 32.50 23.77 12.01
C ASP A 367 31.31 24.69 12.35
N PHE A 368 30.75 24.49 13.56
CA PHE A 368 29.54 25.20 14.00
C PHE A 368 29.82 26.53 14.67
N MET A 369 31.07 26.88 14.85
CA MET A 369 31.47 28.16 15.43
C MET A 369 32.20 28.94 14.39
N HIS A 370 31.69 30.10 14.05
CA HIS A 370 32.44 31.07 13.32
C HIS A 370 33.69 31.41 14.16
N PRO A 371 34.87 31.57 13.56
CA PRO A 371 36.11 31.82 14.31
C PRO A 371 36.09 33.08 15.18
N GLU A 372 35.04 33.89 15.14
CA GLU A 372 34.90 35.16 15.86
C GLU A 372 33.87 35.17 16.98
N ASP A 373 33.21 34.02 17.30
CA ASP A 373 32.30 33.84 18.44
C ASP A 373 32.93 32.86 19.47
#